data_bbd34ac23f174a8b0fd584f8ec95a444
#
_entry.id   bbd34ac23f174a8b0fd584f8ec95a444
#
_cell.length_a   1.000
_cell.length_b   1.000
_cell.length_c   1.000
_cell.angle_alpha   90.00
_cell.angle_beta   90.00
_cell.angle_gamma   90.00
#
_symmetry.space_group_name_H-M   'P 1'
#
loop_
_entity.id
_entity.type
_entity.pdbx_description
1 polymer ?
#
loop_
_entity_poly.entity_id
_entity_poly.type
_entity_poly.pdbx_seq_one_letter_code
_entity_poly.pdbx_strand_id
1 'polypeptide(L)'
;APRLYATFLLWMLSELFDSFHDTAAPEKPKLVFFFDEAHLLFNEAPKVLVERIELVVRLVRSKGVGVYFVTQNPLDIPDSVLAQLGNRVQHALRAFTPRDQKAVKATATTMRQKPGLDIETAITELAVGEALVSFLDAKGRPSITERVYVLPPGSQIGPITPQQRQALMAG
;
A
#
# COMPACT_ATOMS: atom_id res chain seq x y z
N ALA A 1 -15.84 3.61 -16.29
CA ALA A 1 -15.31 4.86 -16.83
C ALA A 1 -14.26 5.41 -15.90
N PRO A 2 -12.95 5.39 -16.25
CA PRO A 2 -11.84 5.76 -15.35
C PRO A 2 -11.99 7.18 -14.78
N ARG A 3 -12.46 8.12 -15.58
CA ARG A 3 -12.68 9.52 -15.16
C ARG A 3 -13.72 9.66 -14.05
N LEU A 4 -14.81 8.90 -14.10
CA LEU A 4 -15.85 8.94 -13.07
C LEU A 4 -15.31 8.41 -11.74
N TYR A 5 -14.54 7.34 -11.78
CA TYR A 5 -13.87 6.78 -10.60
C TYR A 5 -12.88 7.79 -9.98
N ALA A 6 -12.03 8.40 -10.80
CA ALA A 6 -11.08 9.41 -10.35
C ALA A 6 -11.78 10.64 -9.73
N THR A 7 -12.87 11.11 -10.33
CA THR A 7 -13.66 12.24 -9.81
C THR A 7 -14.32 11.91 -8.47
N PHE A 8 -14.93 10.72 -8.38
CA PHE A 8 -15.55 10.26 -7.13
C PHE A 8 -14.51 10.14 -6.01
N LEU A 9 -13.35 9.55 -6.32
CA LEU A 9 -12.29 9.36 -5.35
C LEU A 9 -11.72 10.70 -4.86
N LEU A 10 -11.51 11.65 -5.78
CA LEU A 10 -11.05 12.99 -5.44
C LEU A 10 -12.03 13.70 -4.52
N TRP A 11 -13.32 13.64 -4.83
CA TRP A 11 -14.36 14.21 -3.98
C TRP A 11 -14.38 13.53 -2.60
N MET A 12 -14.44 12.21 -2.56
CA MET A 12 -14.47 11.44 -1.31
C MET A 12 -13.26 11.72 -0.42
N LEU A 13 -12.04 11.72 -0.98
CA LEU A 13 -10.82 12.02 -0.24
C LEU A 13 -10.81 13.46 0.27
N SER A 14 -11.37 14.40 -0.49
CA SER A 14 -11.47 15.80 -0.06
C SER A 14 -12.43 15.94 1.12
N GLU A 15 -13.64 15.41 1.02
CA GLU A 15 -14.65 15.45 2.07
C GLU A 15 -14.16 14.77 3.36
N LEU A 16 -13.56 13.59 3.24
CA LEU A 16 -13.00 12.87 4.38
C LEU A 16 -11.85 13.65 5.02
N PHE A 17 -10.95 14.19 4.21
CA PHE A 17 -9.82 14.96 4.70
C PHE A 17 -10.26 16.22 5.45
N ASP A 18 -11.27 16.91 4.95
CA ASP A 18 -11.80 18.13 5.55
C ASP A 18 -12.64 17.84 6.80
N SER A 19 -13.28 16.66 6.88
CA SER A 19 -14.08 16.24 8.04
C SER A 19 -13.26 15.70 9.20
N PHE A 20 -12.04 15.20 8.97
CA PHE A 20 -11.16 14.76 10.04
C PHE A 20 -10.36 15.92 10.64
N HIS A 21 -10.60 16.22 11.91
CA HIS A 21 -9.83 17.21 12.64
C HIS A 21 -8.44 16.70 12.96
N ASP A 22 -7.46 17.61 12.98
CA ASP A 22 -6.12 17.29 13.47
C ASP A 22 -6.20 16.88 14.94
N THR A 23 -5.81 15.65 15.21
CA THR A 23 -5.69 15.12 16.58
C THR A 23 -4.23 14.86 16.86
N ALA A 24 -3.81 14.96 18.13
CA ALA A 24 -2.54 14.37 18.53
C ALA A 24 -2.52 12.94 18.00
N ALA A 25 -1.49 12.58 17.20
CA ALA A 25 -1.45 11.34 16.44
C ALA A 25 -1.93 10.15 17.31
N PRO A 26 -3.09 9.56 17.01
CA PRO A 26 -3.63 8.49 17.83
C PRO A 26 -2.72 7.26 17.72
N GLU A 27 -2.63 6.47 18.78
CA GLU A 27 -1.85 5.22 18.77
C GLU A 27 -2.34 4.25 17.68
N LYS A 28 -3.62 4.33 17.33
CA LYS A 28 -4.25 3.51 16.30
C LYS A 28 -5.05 4.38 15.34
N PRO A 29 -5.02 4.07 14.03
CA PRO A 29 -5.85 4.79 13.07
C PRO A 29 -7.34 4.55 13.33
N LYS A 30 -8.14 5.59 13.18
CA LYS A 30 -9.62 5.53 13.26
C LYS A 30 -10.23 4.94 11.98
N LEU A 31 -9.55 5.12 10.87
CA LEU A 31 -9.97 4.65 9.55
C LEU A 31 -8.76 4.18 8.75
N VAL A 32 -8.92 3.11 7.99
CA VAL A 32 -7.86 2.58 7.12
C VAL A 32 -8.42 2.36 5.73
N PHE A 33 -7.74 2.91 4.74
CA PHE A 33 -8.01 2.69 3.32
C PHE A 33 -7.06 1.66 2.74
N PHE A 34 -7.60 0.70 2.02
CA PHE A 34 -6.87 -0.20 1.16
C PHE A 34 -7.21 0.10 -0.29
N PHE A 35 -6.26 0.62 -1.03
CA PHE A 35 -6.37 0.84 -2.46
C PHE A 35 -5.79 -0.37 -3.19
N ASP A 36 -6.66 -1.33 -3.48
CA ASP A 36 -6.30 -2.46 -4.31
C ASP A 36 -6.22 -2.03 -5.78
N GLU A 37 -5.37 -2.71 -6.56
CA GLU A 37 -5.05 -2.33 -7.94
C GLU A 37 -4.67 -0.83 -8.04
N ALA A 38 -3.75 -0.40 -7.18
CA ALA A 38 -3.41 1.02 -7.00
C ALA A 38 -2.97 1.72 -8.29
N HIS A 39 -2.53 0.97 -9.31
CA HIS A 39 -2.24 1.50 -10.64
C HIS A 39 -3.43 2.23 -11.27
N LEU A 40 -4.68 1.83 -10.94
CA LEU A 40 -5.89 2.49 -11.45
C LEU A 40 -6.06 3.91 -10.91
N LEU A 41 -5.43 4.24 -9.78
CA LEU A 41 -5.46 5.58 -9.22
C LEU A 41 -4.54 6.55 -9.95
N PHE A 42 -3.48 6.02 -10.58
CA PHE A 42 -2.40 6.83 -11.13
C PHE A 42 -2.32 6.76 -12.65
N ASN A 43 -2.77 5.66 -13.28
CA ASN A 43 -2.82 5.53 -14.72
C ASN A 43 -3.86 6.50 -15.31
N GLU A 44 -3.39 7.39 -16.20
CA GLU A 44 -4.22 8.41 -16.84
C GLU A 44 -4.98 9.30 -15.84
N ALA A 45 -4.54 9.33 -14.58
CA ALA A 45 -5.18 10.15 -13.57
C ALA A 45 -4.96 11.64 -13.84
N PRO A 46 -5.97 12.49 -13.64
CA PRO A 46 -5.77 13.93 -13.67
C PRO A 46 -4.70 14.34 -12.64
N LYS A 47 -3.83 15.27 -13.03
CA LYS A 47 -2.75 15.77 -12.14
C LYS A 47 -3.28 16.21 -10.77
N VAL A 48 -4.43 16.86 -10.74
CA VAL A 48 -5.11 17.30 -9.51
C VAL A 48 -5.41 16.13 -8.56
N LEU A 49 -5.79 14.96 -9.09
CA LEU A 49 -6.04 13.77 -8.27
C LEU A 49 -4.74 13.25 -7.65
N VAL A 50 -3.67 13.16 -8.44
CA VAL A 50 -2.36 12.71 -7.94
C VAL A 50 -1.86 13.65 -6.84
N GLU A 51 -1.90 14.96 -7.06
CA GLU A 51 -1.53 15.98 -6.06
C GLU A 51 -2.37 15.86 -4.78
N ARG A 52 -3.68 15.56 -4.90
CA ARG A 52 -4.55 15.38 -3.74
C ARG A 52 -4.21 14.09 -2.98
N ILE A 53 -3.93 13.00 -3.67
CA ILE A 53 -3.48 11.74 -3.04
C ILE A 53 -2.15 11.97 -2.31
N GLU A 54 -1.19 12.65 -2.90
CA GLU A 54 0.08 13.01 -2.27
C GLU A 54 -0.12 13.81 -0.97
N LEU A 55 -1.00 14.79 -1.02
CA LEU A 55 -1.34 15.60 0.15
C LEU A 55 -1.97 14.75 1.26
N VAL A 56 -2.95 13.91 0.91
CA VAL A 56 -3.61 13.00 1.84
C VAL A 56 -2.59 12.06 2.47
N VAL A 57 -1.78 11.38 1.68
CA VAL A 57 -0.76 10.43 2.17
C VAL A 57 0.24 11.09 3.13
N ARG A 58 0.59 12.35 2.89
CA ARG A 58 1.48 13.13 3.77
C ARG A 58 0.85 13.46 5.12
N LEU A 59 -0.45 13.73 5.14
CA LEU A 59 -1.15 14.28 6.30
C LEU A 59 -2.04 13.28 7.03
N VAL A 60 -2.28 12.08 6.48
CA VAL A 60 -3.20 11.09 7.07
C VAL A 60 -2.85 10.70 8.50
N ARG A 61 -1.56 10.70 8.86
CA ARG A 61 -1.13 10.35 10.21
C ARG A 61 -1.69 11.32 11.26
N SER A 62 -1.65 12.63 11.00
CA SER A 62 -2.21 13.64 11.91
C SER A 62 -3.73 13.59 11.99
N LYS A 63 -4.38 13.03 10.97
CA LYS A 63 -5.82 12.83 10.90
C LYS A 63 -6.29 11.49 11.48
N GLY A 64 -5.38 10.63 11.92
CA GLY A 64 -5.69 9.29 12.40
C GLY A 64 -6.20 8.35 11.31
N VAL A 65 -5.72 8.50 10.09
CA VAL A 65 -6.06 7.66 8.94
C VAL A 65 -4.86 6.85 8.50
N GLY A 66 -5.07 5.58 8.17
CA GLY A 66 -4.07 4.71 7.54
C GLY A 66 -4.37 4.56 6.05
N VAL A 67 -3.33 4.45 5.23
CA VAL A 67 -3.47 4.21 3.80
C VAL A 67 -2.53 3.10 3.35
N TYR A 68 -3.07 2.12 2.65
CA TYR A 68 -2.34 1.03 2.03
C TYR A 68 -2.58 1.04 0.53
N PHE A 69 -1.49 0.99 -0.25
CA PHE A 69 -1.55 0.77 -1.68
C PHE A 69 -1.13 -0.66 -1.98
N VAL A 70 -1.97 -1.38 -2.71
CA VAL A 70 -1.70 -2.73 -3.19
C VAL A 70 -1.59 -2.69 -4.70
N THR A 71 -0.47 -3.16 -5.23
CA THR A 71 -0.22 -3.17 -6.67
C THR A 71 0.61 -4.38 -7.07
N GLN A 72 0.45 -4.82 -8.29
CA GLN A 72 1.24 -5.90 -8.88
C GLN A 72 2.60 -5.39 -9.41
N ASN A 73 2.72 -4.09 -9.65
CA ASN A 73 3.96 -3.49 -10.14
C ASN A 73 4.30 -2.21 -9.36
N PRO A 74 5.40 -2.18 -8.61
CA PRO A 74 5.80 -1.00 -7.84
C PRO A 74 6.06 0.25 -8.68
N LEU A 75 6.37 0.11 -9.98
CA LEU A 75 6.56 1.24 -10.89
C LEU A 75 5.26 1.96 -11.28
N ASP A 76 4.11 1.41 -10.92
CA ASP A 76 2.81 2.02 -11.21
C ASP A 76 2.45 3.14 -10.21
N ILE A 77 3.16 3.21 -9.10
CA ILE A 77 2.97 4.27 -8.09
C ILE A 77 3.99 5.38 -8.34
N PRO A 78 3.56 6.65 -8.45
CA PRO A 78 4.46 7.78 -8.64
C PRO A 78 5.51 7.89 -7.53
N ASP A 79 6.73 8.28 -7.88
CA ASP A 79 7.83 8.43 -6.93
C ASP A 79 7.51 9.42 -5.80
N SER A 80 6.74 10.46 -6.09
CA SER A 80 6.28 11.44 -5.11
C SER A 80 5.38 10.83 -4.03
N VAL A 81 4.55 9.85 -4.39
CA VAL A 81 3.74 9.08 -3.45
C VAL A 81 4.60 8.05 -2.73
N LEU A 82 5.45 7.30 -3.45
CA LEU A 82 6.36 6.30 -2.87
C LEU A 82 7.27 6.90 -1.80
N ALA A 83 7.72 8.14 -1.99
CA ALA A 83 8.57 8.85 -1.04
C ALA A 83 7.88 9.10 0.32
N GLN A 84 6.55 9.06 0.39
CA GLN A 84 5.77 9.20 1.62
C GLN A 84 5.49 7.86 2.31
N LEU A 85 5.70 6.73 1.63
CA LEU A 85 5.38 5.40 2.11
C LEU A 85 6.60 4.75 2.76
N GLY A 86 6.66 4.81 4.08
CA GLY A 86 7.79 4.27 4.84
C GLY A 86 7.70 2.78 5.17
N ASN A 87 6.49 2.21 5.15
CA ASN A 87 6.26 0.78 5.42
C ASN A 87 6.09 0.04 4.10
N ARG A 88 6.81 -1.06 3.94
CA ARG A 88 6.82 -1.85 2.70
C ARG A 88 6.70 -3.33 2.98
N VAL A 89 5.85 -3.99 2.21
CA VAL A 89 5.71 -5.44 2.13
C VAL A 89 5.82 -5.83 0.67
N GLN A 90 6.87 -6.56 0.31
CA GLN A 90 7.13 -7.00 -1.06
C GLN A 90 7.01 -8.51 -1.14
N HIS A 91 5.99 -9.00 -1.81
CA HIS A 91 5.87 -10.40 -2.21
C HIS A 91 6.69 -10.69 -3.47
N ALA A 92 6.73 -11.95 -3.88
CA ALA A 92 7.46 -12.35 -5.07
C ALA A 92 7.05 -11.53 -6.31
N LEU A 93 8.06 -11.06 -7.04
CA LEU A 93 7.87 -10.44 -8.34
C LEU A 93 8.68 -11.22 -9.37
N ARG A 94 8.01 -11.88 -10.30
CA ARG A 94 8.67 -12.66 -11.35
C ARG A 94 9.13 -11.73 -12.46
N ALA A 95 10.41 -11.78 -12.79
CA ALA A 95 11.03 -10.86 -13.73
C ALA A 95 11.17 -11.49 -15.12
N PHE A 96 10.04 -11.71 -15.80
CA PHE A 96 10.01 -12.31 -17.14
C PHE A 96 10.30 -11.31 -18.27
N THR A 97 10.08 -10.04 -18.04
CA THR A 97 10.30 -8.98 -19.04
C THR A 97 11.32 -7.96 -18.55
N PRO A 98 11.93 -7.17 -19.47
CA PRO A 98 12.82 -6.07 -19.07
C PRO A 98 12.13 -5.03 -18.14
N ARG A 99 10.82 -4.83 -18.30
CA ARG A 99 10.04 -3.96 -17.40
C ARG A 99 9.99 -4.55 -15.98
N ASP A 100 9.78 -5.87 -15.88
CA ASP A 100 9.74 -6.55 -14.57
C ASP A 100 11.10 -6.50 -13.88
N GLN A 101 12.19 -6.73 -14.63
CA GLN A 101 13.55 -6.62 -14.12
C GLN A 101 13.83 -5.20 -13.59
N LYS A 102 13.38 -4.17 -14.31
CA LYS A 102 13.49 -2.78 -13.87
C LYS A 102 12.71 -2.56 -12.58
N ALA A 103 11.50 -3.13 -12.45
CA ALA A 103 10.67 -3.05 -11.25
C ALA A 103 11.34 -3.71 -10.04
N VAL A 104 11.89 -4.92 -10.21
CA VAL A 104 12.65 -5.63 -9.16
C VAL A 104 13.84 -4.79 -8.70
N LYS A 105 14.64 -4.29 -9.63
CA LYS A 105 15.82 -3.47 -9.30
C LYS A 105 15.43 -2.17 -8.59
N ALA A 106 14.40 -1.48 -9.05
CA ALA A 106 13.90 -0.26 -8.41
C ALA A 106 13.42 -0.53 -6.98
N THR A 107 12.68 -1.62 -6.77
CA THR A 107 12.24 -2.04 -5.44
C THR A 107 13.42 -2.36 -4.53
N ALA A 108 14.37 -3.18 -4.99
CA ALA A 108 15.53 -3.59 -4.23
C ALA A 108 16.40 -2.39 -3.78
N THR A 109 16.58 -1.40 -4.66
CA THR A 109 17.37 -0.20 -4.34
C THR A 109 16.69 0.73 -3.33
N THR A 110 15.38 0.65 -3.19
CA THR A 110 14.61 1.50 -2.26
C THR A 110 14.36 0.84 -0.90
N MET A 111 14.67 -0.44 -0.76
CA MET A 111 14.61 -1.17 0.51
C MET A 111 15.95 -1.09 1.25
N ARG A 112 15.91 -0.95 2.58
CA ARG A 112 17.15 -0.88 3.36
C ARG A 112 17.90 -2.19 3.32
N GLN A 113 19.13 -2.15 2.84
CA GLN A 113 19.98 -3.33 2.65
C GLN A 113 20.27 -4.05 3.97
N LYS A 114 20.28 -5.38 3.92
CA LYS A 114 20.68 -6.27 5.01
C LYS A 114 21.96 -7.01 4.60
N PRO A 115 23.01 -6.98 5.40
CA PRO A 115 24.20 -7.78 5.13
C PRO A 115 23.84 -9.27 4.96
N GLY A 116 24.29 -9.89 3.88
CA GLY A 116 24.02 -11.29 3.58
C GLY A 116 22.66 -11.58 2.93
N LEU A 117 21.84 -10.56 2.63
CA LEU A 117 20.60 -10.71 1.87
C LEU A 117 20.71 -9.92 0.55
N ASP A 118 20.79 -10.63 -0.56
CA ASP A 118 20.60 -10.04 -1.89
C ASP A 118 19.09 -9.84 -2.13
N ILE A 119 18.63 -8.60 -1.95
CA ILE A 119 17.21 -8.25 -2.04
C ILE A 119 16.69 -8.45 -3.46
N GLU A 120 17.48 -8.13 -4.49
CA GLU A 120 17.08 -8.26 -5.89
C GLU A 120 16.81 -9.73 -6.24
N THR A 121 17.74 -10.61 -5.91
CA THR A 121 17.57 -12.05 -6.08
C THR A 121 16.41 -12.58 -5.22
N ALA A 122 16.36 -12.19 -3.95
CA ALA A 122 15.35 -12.67 -3.03
C ALA A 122 13.92 -12.37 -3.51
N ILE A 123 13.63 -11.16 -4.04
CA ILE A 123 12.30 -10.79 -4.57
C ILE A 123 11.84 -11.79 -5.64
N THR A 124 12.74 -12.28 -6.50
CA THR A 124 12.38 -13.21 -7.58
C THR A 124 12.21 -14.64 -7.11
N GLU A 125 12.76 -14.99 -5.95
CA GLU A 125 12.81 -16.35 -5.40
C GLU A 125 11.86 -16.60 -4.23
N LEU A 126 11.17 -15.57 -3.73
CA LEU A 126 10.19 -15.73 -2.65
C LEU A 126 9.16 -16.81 -2.98
N ALA A 127 8.90 -17.67 -2.04
CA ALA A 127 7.85 -18.68 -2.13
C ALA A 127 6.46 -18.09 -1.79
N VAL A 128 5.42 -18.89 -2.00
CA VAL A 128 4.05 -18.53 -1.59
C VAL A 128 4.00 -18.29 -0.08
N GLY A 129 3.46 -17.16 0.32
CA GLY A 129 3.38 -16.73 1.72
C GLY A 129 4.65 -16.05 2.24
N GLU A 130 5.73 -15.99 1.48
CA GLU A 130 6.91 -15.22 1.86
C GLU A 130 6.84 -13.77 1.37
N ALA A 131 7.47 -12.89 2.12
CA ALA A 131 7.63 -11.49 1.75
C ALA A 131 8.96 -10.93 2.29
N LEU A 132 9.42 -9.85 1.66
CA LEU A 132 10.40 -8.94 2.23
C LEU A 132 9.65 -7.79 2.90
N VAL A 133 10.01 -7.47 4.13
CA VAL A 133 9.38 -6.38 4.87
C VAL A 133 10.40 -5.36 5.36
N SER A 134 10.01 -4.10 5.34
CA SER A 134 10.73 -3.00 5.98
C SER A 134 9.68 -2.06 6.56
N PHE A 135 9.70 -1.87 7.88
CA PHE A 135 8.75 -1.04 8.60
C PHE A 135 9.47 0.12 9.28
N LEU A 136 8.76 1.21 9.47
CA LEU A 136 9.28 2.35 10.22
C LEU A 136 9.39 2.01 11.71
N ASP A 137 10.52 2.33 12.32
CA ASP A 137 10.69 2.30 13.77
C ASP A 137 9.94 3.47 14.45
N ALA A 138 9.94 3.51 15.77
CA ALA A 138 9.30 4.58 16.54
C ALA A 138 9.85 6.00 16.22
N LYS A 139 11.04 6.07 15.63
CA LYS A 139 11.68 7.33 15.20
C LYS A 139 11.44 7.64 13.71
N GLY A 140 10.58 6.86 13.03
CA GLY A 140 10.26 7.04 11.62
C GLY A 140 11.37 6.60 10.65
N ARG A 141 12.30 5.75 11.08
CA ARG A 141 13.39 5.25 10.23
C ARG A 141 13.02 3.87 9.69
N PRO A 142 13.26 3.59 8.40
CA PRO A 142 13.04 2.25 7.85
C PRO A 142 13.91 1.21 8.58
N SER A 143 13.31 0.09 8.96
CA SER A 143 14.04 -1.06 9.48
C SER A 143 14.91 -1.71 8.39
N ILE A 144 15.90 -2.49 8.79
CA ILE A 144 16.60 -3.39 7.88
C ILE A 144 15.57 -4.35 7.27
N THR A 145 15.72 -4.63 5.98
CA THR A 145 14.82 -5.53 5.25
C THR A 145 14.94 -6.95 5.78
N GLU A 146 13.81 -7.55 6.13
CA GLU A 146 13.73 -8.92 6.61
C GLU A 146 12.90 -9.79 5.66
N ARG A 147 13.35 -11.05 5.44
CA ARG A 147 12.53 -12.08 4.79
C ARG A 147 11.65 -12.74 5.85
N VAL A 148 10.36 -12.75 5.62
CA VAL A 148 9.37 -13.24 6.59
C VAL A 148 8.40 -14.20 5.92
N TYR A 149 7.72 -15.01 6.72
CA TYR A 149 6.55 -15.76 6.32
C TYR A 149 5.30 -15.02 6.82
N VAL A 150 4.41 -14.68 5.91
CA VAL A 150 3.13 -14.02 6.21
C VAL A 150 2.12 -15.08 6.60
N LEU A 151 1.70 -15.06 7.86
CA LEU A 151 0.68 -15.99 8.34
C LEU A 151 -0.65 -15.73 7.65
N PRO A 152 -1.35 -16.77 7.20
CA PRO A 152 -2.67 -16.60 6.61
C PRO A 152 -3.65 -16.05 7.66
N PRO A 153 -4.55 -15.11 7.28
CA PRO A 153 -5.59 -14.65 8.20
C PRO A 153 -6.59 -15.78 8.48
N GLY A 154 -7.22 -15.74 9.66
CA GLY A 154 -8.32 -16.62 10.02
C GLY A 154 -9.61 -16.27 9.28
N SER A 155 -9.60 -16.31 7.95
CA SER A 155 -10.71 -15.91 7.09
C SER A 155 -11.14 -17.04 6.16
N GLN A 156 -12.39 -17.00 5.72
CA GLN A 156 -12.93 -17.90 4.72
C GLN A 156 -12.52 -17.42 3.31
N ILE A 157 -12.04 -18.34 2.47
CA ILE A 157 -11.78 -18.05 1.06
C ILE A 157 -13.11 -18.01 0.30
N GLY A 158 -13.33 -16.95 -0.46
CA GLY A 158 -14.52 -16.76 -1.29
C GLY A 158 -15.58 -15.85 -0.64
N PRO A 159 -16.72 -15.67 -1.32
CA PRO A 159 -17.79 -14.80 -0.83
C PRO A 159 -18.48 -15.39 0.41
N ILE A 160 -18.92 -14.51 1.29
CA ILE A 160 -19.78 -14.91 2.42
C ILE A 160 -21.12 -15.43 1.90
N THR A 161 -21.69 -16.42 2.60
CA THR A 161 -23.02 -16.95 2.28
C THR A 161 -24.12 -15.92 2.58
N PRO A 162 -25.33 -16.04 1.95
CA PRO A 162 -26.46 -15.19 2.30
C PRO A 162 -26.81 -15.21 3.78
N GLN A 163 -26.71 -16.37 4.44
CA GLN A 163 -26.97 -16.53 5.87
C GLN A 163 -25.94 -15.78 6.72
N GLN A 164 -24.65 -15.89 6.39
CA GLN A 164 -23.58 -15.14 7.06
C GLN A 164 -23.78 -13.63 6.90
N ARG A 165 -24.14 -13.18 5.68
CA ARG A 165 -24.43 -11.77 5.42
C ARG A 165 -25.60 -11.28 6.27
N GLN A 166 -26.68 -12.06 6.33
CA GLN A 166 -27.85 -11.72 7.12
C GLN A 166 -27.53 -11.61 8.62
N ALA A 167 -26.71 -12.54 9.14
CA ALA A 167 -26.25 -12.48 10.53
C ALA A 167 -25.43 -11.23 10.85
N LEU A 168 -24.54 -10.81 9.92
CA LEU A 168 -23.73 -9.59 10.07
C LEU A 168 -24.56 -8.30 10.02
N MET A 169 -25.68 -8.31 9.30
CA MET A 169 -26.58 -7.15 9.16
C MET A 169 -27.61 -7.04 10.27
N ALA A 170 -27.81 -8.10 11.04
CA ALA A 170 -28.80 -8.16 12.14
C ALA A 170 -28.23 -7.75 13.51
N GLY A 171 -26.92 -7.42 13.59
CA GLY A 171 -26.20 -6.96 14.79
C GLY A 171 -25.95 -5.43 14.70
#